data_e7d55fc55ec5481fd3e8c1facb6136d4
#
_entry.id   e7d55fc55ec5481fd3e8c1facb6136d4
#
_cell.length_a   1.000
_cell.length_b   1.000
_cell.length_c   1.000
_cell.angle_alpha   90.00
_cell.angle_beta   90.00
_cell.angle_gamma   90.00
#
_symmetry.space_group_name_H-M   'P 1'
#
loop_
_entity.id
_entity.type
_entity.pdbx_description
1 polymer ?
#
loop_
_entity_poly.entity_id
_entity_poly.type
_entity_poly.pdbx_seq_one_letter_code
_entity_poly.pdbx_strand_id
1 'polypeptide(L)'
;MRRASKEFALSRLLWMTSGDAVVSKERGFLPKKDFCKRFCYPRENGDLYRRYDEVAQNLPAMLYAGTLRAHLGALPSLPIENIGFSDEAKLAFRHLSFLVSAYAWADCVADIDAPHAKTIPANLAVPFAALAEKLCVQPILAYWSYALSNFAIVDKKKPIEFSNLRLLNHYTKPPYDRDETGFIIPHVEIEAEAGLGLCAIVAAKNAAFYGDVAMFVGALSEISASLQTMSETFRTIPSVCSPDHYYLXXXXTP
;
A
#
# COMPACT_ATOMS: atom_id res chain seq x y z
N MET A 1 0.27 -3.48 -37.64
CA MET A 1 -0.27 -3.03 -36.35
C MET A 1 -0.87 -4.16 -35.49
N ARG A 2 -1.60 -5.16 -36.01
CA ARG A 2 -2.21 -6.24 -35.20
C ARG A 2 -1.21 -7.26 -34.60
N ARG A 3 0.02 -7.38 -35.15
CA ARG A 3 1.03 -8.31 -34.66
C ARG A 3 1.74 -7.77 -33.40
N ALA A 4 2.02 -6.46 -33.39
CA ALA A 4 2.67 -5.80 -32.25
C ALA A 4 1.79 -5.78 -30.98
N SER A 5 0.43 -5.69 -31.16
CA SER A 5 -0.49 -5.71 -30.02
C SER A 5 -0.62 -7.09 -29.37
N LYS A 6 -0.44 -8.18 -30.15
CA LYS A 6 -0.45 -9.56 -29.62
C LYS A 6 0.84 -9.88 -28.84
N GLU A 7 1.99 -9.40 -29.34
CA GLU A 7 3.27 -9.58 -28.63
C GLU A 7 3.31 -8.78 -27.32
N PHE A 8 2.73 -7.57 -27.33
CA PHE A 8 2.63 -6.73 -26.14
C PHE A 8 1.69 -7.36 -25.09
N ALA A 9 0.60 -7.99 -25.55
CA ALA A 9 -0.32 -8.71 -24.65
C ALA A 9 0.31 -9.99 -24.11
N LEU A 10 1.09 -10.70 -24.93
CA LEU A 10 1.80 -11.91 -24.52
C LEU A 10 2.95 -11.61 -23.55
N SER A 11 3.66 -10.50 -23.73
CA SER A 11 4.72 -10.11 -22.80
C SER A 11 4.16 -9.72 -21.42
N ARG A 12 2.96 -9.13 -21.38
CA ARG A 12 2.26 -8.87 -20.12
C ARG A 12 1.77 -10.16 -19.44
N LEU A 13 1.39 -11.16 -20.23
CA LEU A 13 0.99 -12.48 -19.70
C LEU A 13 2.18 -13.29 -19.20
N LEU A 14 3.34 -13.14 -19.83
CA LEU A 14 4.59 -13.79 -19.40
C LEU A 14 5.09 -13.23 -18.05
N TRP A 15 4.75 -11.98 -17.74
CA TRP A 15 5.02 -11.39 -16.43
C TRP A 15 4.25 -12.10 -15.29
N MET A 16 3.13 -12.73 -15.63
CA MET A 16 2.29 -13.46 -14.65
C MET A 16 2.72 -14.91 -14.44
N THR A 17 3.63 -15.44 -15.30
CA THR A 17 4.06 -16.84 -15.24
C THR A 17 5.52 -17.02 -14.83
N SER A 18 6.29 -15.95 -14.72
CA SER A 18 7.65 -16.00 -14.16
C SER A 18 7.58 -16.12 -12.63
N GLY A 19 8.64 -16.57 -12.01
CA GLY A 19 8.72 -16.75 -10.55
C GLY A 19 8.41 -15.49 -9.72
N ASP A 20 8.26 -14.34 -10.38
CA ASP A 20 7.87 -13.06 -9.80
C ASP A 20 6.40 -12.72 -10.06
N ALA A 21 5.54 -13.74 -10.23
CA ALA A 21 4.12 -13.56 -10.47
C ALA A 21 3.55 -12.52 -9.47
N VAL A 22 2.90 -11.50 -10.01
CA VAL A 22 2.33 -10.40 -9.21
C VAL A 22 1.19 -10.91 -8.33
N VAL A 23 0.52 -11.98 -8.76
CA VAL A 23 -0.65 -12.55 -8.07
C VAL A 23 -0.32 -13.96 -7.58
N SER A 24 -0.70 -14.28 -6.36
CA SER A 24 -0.64 -15.62 -5.81
C SER A 24 -2.00 -16.05 -5.27
N LYS A 25 -2.20 -17.37 -5.20
CA LYS A 25 -3.44 -17.96 -4.68
C LYS A 25 -3.70 -17.58 -3.22
N GLU A 26 -2.63 -17.49 -2.43
CA GLU A 26 -2.68 -17.29 -0.99
C GLU A 26 -2.70 -15.81 -0.58
N ARG A 27 -2.28 -14.93 -1.48
CA ARG A 27 -2.07 -13.53 -1.12
C ARG A 27 -2.70 -12.54 -2.12
N GLY A 28 -3.32 -13.02 -3.18
CA GLY A 28 -3.87 -12.12 -4.20
C GLY A 28 -2.80 -11.19 -4.76
N PHE A 29 -3.07 -9.90 -4.75
CA PHE A 29 -2.12 -8.85 -5.17
C PHE A 29 -1.15 -8.43 -4.05
N LEU A 30 -1.31 -8.97 -2.85
CA LEU A 30 -0.40 -8.63 -1.76
C LEU A 30 1.02 -9.15 -2.08
N PRO A 31 2.05 -8.45 -1.62
CA PRO A 31 3.43 -8.88 -1.85
C PRO A 31 3.69 -10.30 -1.33
N LYS A 32 4.49 -11.06 -2.06
CA LYS A 32 4.87 -12.43 -1.68
C LYS A 32 5.61 -12.49 -0.35
N LYS A 33 6.33 -11.41 -0.01
CA LYS A 33 7.08 -11.29 1.24
C LYS A 33 6.55 -10.12 2.04
N ASP A 34 6.66 -10.23 3.35
CA ASP A 34 6.33 -9.11 4.24
C ASP A 34 7.25 -7.93 3.94
N PHE A 35 6.70 -6.74 3.98
CA PHE A 35 7.46 -5.53 3.73
C PHE A 35 8.48 -5.27 4.83
N CYS A 36 9.59 -4.68 4.45
CA CYS A 36 10.56 -4.11 5.36
C CYS A 36 9.86 -3.05 6.23
N LYS A 37 10.07 -3.12 7.55
CA LYS A 37 9.44 -2.21 8.51
C LYS A 37 10.32 -1.00 8.78
N ARG A 38 11.62 -1.17 8.70
CA ARG A 38 12.65 -0.15 8.97
C ARG A 38 13.81 -0.33 8.03
N PHE A 39 14.54 0.75 7.81
CA PHE A 39 15.81 0.68 7.08
C PHE A 39 16.82 -0.18 7.83
N CYS A 40 17.77 -0.73 7.08
CA CYS A 40 18.85 -1.54 7.65
C CYS A 40 19.93 -0.64 8.26
N TYR A 41 20.25 -0.82 9.52
CA TYR A 41 21.35 -0.16 10.22
C TYR A 41 22.29 -1.25 10.76
N PRO A 42 23.60 -1.01 10.89
CA PRO A 42 24.41 0.17 10.50
C PRO A 42 24.75 0.18 9.00
N ARG A 43 24.92 1.40 8.48
CA ARG A 43 25.29 1.64 7.08
C ARG A 43 25.77 3.09 6.94
N GLU A 44 26.39 3.40 5.80
CA GLU A 44 26.67 4.79 5.47
C GLU A 44 25.37 5.61 5.53
N ASN A 45 25.41 6.76 6.18
CA ASN A 45 24.23 7.62 6.41
C ASN A 45 23.13 6.94 7.27
N GLY A 46 23.49 5.92 8.06
CA GLY A 46 22.52 5.19 8.90
C GLY A 46 21.68 6.09 9.81
N ASP A 47 22.29 7.15 10.37
CA ASP A 47 21.56 8.11 11.22
C ASP A 47 20.47 8.85 10.45
N LEU A 48 20.71 9.17 9.18
CA LEU A 48 19.71 9.85 8.36
C LEU A 48 18.54 8.91 8.07
N TYR A 49 18.80 7.65 7.70
CA TYR A 49 17.75 6.66 7.48
C TYR A 49 16.92 6.45 8.76
N ARG A 50 17.58 6.42 9.93
CA ARG A 50 16.88 6.30 11.22
C ARG A 50 15.95 7.48 11.47
N ARG A 51 16.40 8.70 11.14
CA ARG A 51 15.57 9.92 11.29
C ARG A 51 14.30 9.83 10.42
N TYR A 52 14.42 9.31 9.18
CA TYR A 52 13.23 9.10 8.33
C TYR A 52 12.27 8.07 8.93
N ASP A 53 12.80 6.95 9.47
CA ASP A 53 11.98 5.95 10.18
C ASP A 53 11.27 6.57 11.40
N GLU A 54 11.99 7.37 12.17
CA GLU A 54 11.46 8.03 13.38
C GLU A 54 10.34 9.02 13.04
N VAL A 55 10.54 9.83 12.00
CA VAL A 55 9.51 10.79 11.58
C VAL A 55 8.29 10.04 11.04
N ALA A 56 8.50 9.01 10.23
CA ALA A 56 7.39 8.21 9.69
C ALA A 56 6.58 7.50 10.78
N GLN A 57 7.24 7.04 11.85
CA GLN A 57 6.56 6.39 12.98
C GLN A 57 5.85 7.38 13.90
N ASN A 58 6.37 8.61 14.01
CA ASN A 58 5.80 9.66 14.85
C ASN A 58 4.92 10.64 14.07
N LEU A 59 4.61 10.32 12.82
CA LEU A 59 3.84 11.15 11.91
C LEU A 59 2.54 11.68 12.55
N PRO A 60 1.67 10.84 13.14
CA PRO A 60 0.44 11.37 13.74
C PRO A 60 0.69 12.38 14.84
N ALA A 61 1.64 12.10 15.73
CA ALA A 61 1.95 13.00 16.85
C ALA A 61 2.43 14.38 16.35
N MET A 62 3.33 14.38 15.36
CA MET A 62 3.87 15.61 14.77
C MET A 62 2.80 16.38 14.00
N LEU A 63 1.93 15.66 13.30
CA LEU A 63 0.84 16.24 12.50
C LEU A 63 -0.14 16.99 13.43
N TYR A 64 -0.63 16.32 14.48
CA TYR A 64 -1.58 16.91 15.43
C TYR A 64 -0.96 17.98 16.33
N ALA A 65 0.37 17.98 16.49
CA ALA A 65 1.09 19.03 17.21
C ALA A 65 1.42 20.25 16.33
N GLY A 66 1.14 20.17 15.01
CA GLY A 66 1.47 21.25 14.08
C GLY A 66 2.97 21.43 13.84
N THR A 67 3.79 20.42 14.21
CA THR A 67 5.25 20.53 14.12
C THR A 67 5.83 19.80 12.90
N LEU A 68 5.01 19.07 12.16
CA LEU A 68 5.45 18.18 11.08
C LEU A 68 6.28 18.92 10.02
N ARG A 69 5.78 20.05 9.51
CA ARG A 69 6.49 20.79 8.44
C ARG A 69 7.88 21.26 8.88
N ALA A 70 8.02 21.70 10.15
CA ALA A 70 9.32 22.10 10.69
C ALA A 70 10.29 20.92 10.75
N HIS A 71 9.82 19.76 11.23
CA HIS A 71 10.63 18.55 11.28
C HIS A 71 11.05 18.08 9.88
N LEU A 72 10.11 18.05 8.94
CA LEU A 72 10.38 17.62 7.56
C LEU A 72 11.32 18.61 6.85
N GLY A 73 11.16 19.92 7.08
CA GLY A 73 12.06 20.93 6.51
C GLY A 73 13.49 20.83 7.01
N ALA A 74 13.68 20.31 8.24
CA ALA A 74 14.99 20.14 8.85
C ALA A 74 15.68 18.82 8.47
N LEU A 75 15.00 17.90 7.76
CA LEU A 75 15.61 16.66 7.30
C LEU A 75 16.49 16.91 6.07
N PRO A 76 17.74 16.40 6.06
CA PRO A 76 18.48 16.35 4.80
C PRO A 76 17.77 15.44 3.79
N SER A 77 18.06 15.65 2.51
CA SER A 77 17.50 14.78 1.45
C SER A 77 17.93 13.32 1.66
N LEU A 78 16.98 12.40 1.46
CA LEU A 78 17.29 10.96 1.58
C LEU A 78 18.24 10.54 0.43
N PRO A 79 19.41 9.93 0.75
CA PRO A 79 20.37 9.54 -0.29
C PRO A 79 19.94 8.23 -0.98
N ILE A 80 19.06 8.36 -1.97
CA ILE A 80 18.43 7.23 -2.67
C ILE A 80 19.37 6.50 -3.64
N GLU A 81 20.48 7.11 -4.01
CA GLU A 81 21.49 6.51 -4.89
C GLU A 81 22.09 5.23 -4.29
N ASN A 82 22.11 5.15 -2.97
CA ASN A 82 22.60 3.97 -2.23
C ASN A 82 21.49 2.93 -1.97
N ILE A 83 20.26 3.22 -2.42
CA ILE A 83 19.13 2.30 -2.27
C ILE A 83 18.94 1.55 -3.60
N GLY A 84 19.21 0.25 -3.61
CA GLY A 84 19.01 -0.60 -4.79
C GLY A 84 17.53 -0.77 -5.13
N PHE A 85 17.23 -1.50 -6.20
CA PHE A 85 15.86 -1.93 -6.53
C PHE A 85 15.50 -3.08 -5.59
N SER A 86 15.04 -2.75 -4.41
CA SER A 86 14.94 -3.66 -3.27
C SER A 86 13.73 -3.33 -2.40
N ASP A 87 13.52 -4.12 -1.37
CA ASP A 87 12.49 -3.85 -0.37
C ASP A 87 12.73 -2.53 0.36
N GLU A 88 13.99 -2.07 0.43
CA GLU A 88 14.30 -0.76 1.00
C GLU A 88 13.82 0.40 0.11
N ALA A 89 13.87 0.25 -1.24
CA ALA A 89 13.31 1.25 -2.14
C ALA A 89 11.80 1.39 -1.93
N LYS A 90 11.12 0.26 -1.75
CA LYS A 90 9.68 0.24 -1.47
C LYS A 90 9.38 0.88 -0.11
N LEU A 91 10.19 0.60 0.92
CA LEU A 91 10.07 1.21 2.24
C LEU A 91 10.28 2.73 2.16
N ALA A 92 11.35 3.17 1.49
CA ALA A 92 11.65 4.59 1.30
C ALA A 92 10.49 5.29 0.58
N PHE A 93 9.95 4.66 -0.47
CA PHE A 93 8.80 5.19 -1.21
C PHE A 93 7.57 5.30 -0.31
N ARG A 94 7.26 4.25 0.48
CA ARG A 94 6.13 4.28 1.41
C ARG A 94 6.29 5.44 2.41
N HIS A 95 7.46 5.56 3.06
CA HIS A 95 7.70 6.66 4.01
C HIS A 95 7.51 8.02 3.32
N LEU A 96 8.17 8.23 2.17
CA LEU A 96 8.05 9.51 1.48
C LEU A 96 6.63 9.80 1.00
N SER A 97 5.88 8.78 0.54
CA SER A 97 4.49 9.00 0.11
C SER A 97 3.61 9.49 1.28
N PHE A 98 3.79 8.91 2.48
CA PHE A 98 3.09 9.36 3.68
C PHE A 98 3.53 10.76 4.09
N LEU A 99 4.85 11.01 4.15
CA LEU A 99 5.40 12.28 4.62
C LEU A 99 5.08 13.45 3.67
N VAL A 100 5.14 13.20 2.36
CA VAL A 100 4.82 14.21 1.34
C VAL A 100 3.32 14.54 1.38
N SER A 101 2.47 13.53 1.46
CA SER A 101 1.03 13.73 1.58
C SER A 101 0.70 14.51 2.86
N ALA A 102 1.25 14.07 4.00
CA ALA A 102 1.05 14.77 5.27
C ALA A 102 1.56 16.22 5.24
N TYR A 103 2.71 16.45 4.60
CA TYR A 103 3.25 17.81 4.44
C TYR A 103 2.25 18.70 3.68
N ALA A 104 1.72 18.16 2.58
CA ALA A 104 0.80 18.91 1.73
C ALA A 104 -0.46 19.36 2.47
N TRP A 105 -1.01 18.48 3.31
CA TRP A 105 -2.31 18.68 3.97
C TRP A 105 -2.21 18.99 5.46
N ALA A 106 -1.01 19.27 5.99
CA ALA A 106 -0.79 19.44 7.45
C ALA A 106 -1.73 20.44 8.13
N ASP A 107 -2.06 21.54 7.45
CA ASP A 107 -2.91 22.58 8.04
C ASP A 107 -4.38 22.15 8.13
N CYS A 108 -4.80 21.21 7.26
CA CYS A 108 -6.18 20.71 7.25
C CYS A 108 -6.54 19.91 8.51
N VAL A 109 -5.54 19.47 9.27
CA VAL A 109 -5.77 18.78 10.55
C VAL A 109 -6.37 19.73 11.59
N ALA A 110 -5.97 21.00 11.55
CA ALA A 110 -6.51 22.02 12.47
C ALA A 110 -7.75 22.71 11.89
N ASP A 111 -7.82 22.85 10.60
CA ASP A 111 -8.91 23.53 9.88
C ASP A 111 -9.10 22.85 8.52
N ILE A 112 -10.19 22.11 8.37
CA ILE A 112 -10.48 21.32 7.15
C ILE A 112 -10.52 22.20 5.87
N ASP A 113 -10.84 23.46 6.00
CA ASP A 113 -10.90 24.40 4.88
C ASP A 113 -9.54 25.10 4.62
N ALA A 114 -8.51 24.80 5.41
CA ALA A 114 -7.19 25.38 5.23
C ALA A 114 -6.60 24.96 3.86
N PRO A 115 -5.92 25.87 3.17
CA PRO A 115 -5.34 25.53 1.88
C PRO A 115 -4.17 24.55 2.02
N HIS A 116 -4.14 23.55 1.17
CA HIS A 116 -3.00 22.64 1.09
C HIS A 116 -1.72 23.37 0.64
N ALA A 117 -0.56 22.82 0.97
CA ALA A 117 0.72 23.40 0.57
C ALA A 117 0.86 23.40 -0.97
N LYS A 118 1.22 24.56 -1.53
CA LYS A 118 1.38 24.71 -3.00
C LYS A 118 2.69 24.12 -3.51
N THR A 119 3.66 23.88 -2.63
CA THR A 119 4.98 23.36 -3.00
C THR A 119 5.45 22.37 -1.94
N ILE A 120 6.18 21.35 -2.40
CA ILE A 120 6.82 20.36 -1.51
C ILE A 120 8.33 20.70 -1.48
N PRO A 121 8.96 20.73 -0.30
CA PRO A 121 10.39 21.01 -0.20
C PRO A 121 11.25 20.03 -1.01
N ALA A 122 12.32 20.53 -1.61
CA ALA A 122 13.17 19.74 -2.50
C ALA A 122 13.75 18.49 -1.82
N ASN A 123 14.07 18.58 -0.51
CA ASN A 123 14.60 17.43 0.26
C ASN A 123 13.62 16.25 0.35
N LEU A 124 12.34 16.48 0.13
CA LEU A 124 11.30 15.44 0.05
C LEU A 124 10.94 15.15 -1.41
N ALA A 125 10.69 16.20 -2.21
CA ALA A 125 10.19 16.04 -3.58
C ALA A 125 11.18 15.33 -4.49
N VAL A 126 12.47 15.66 -4.39
CA VAL A 126 13.51 15.10 -5.27
C VAL A 126 13.68 13.59 -5.04
N PRO A 127 13.94 13.10 -3.82
CA PRO A 127 14.07 11.66 -3.61
C PRO A 127 12.76 10.91 -3.87
N PHE A 128 11.59 11.53 -3.59
CA PHE A 128 10.30 10.88 -3.85
C PHE A 128 10.07 10.67 -5.35
N ALA A 129 10.32 11.70 -6.17
CA ALA A 129 10.19 11.60 -7.62
C ALA A 129 11.18 10.56 -8.20
N ALA A 130 12.42 10.58 -7.75
CA ALA A 130 13.44 9.63 -8.23
C ALA A 130 13.13 8.18 -7.83
N LEU A 131 12.59 7.96 -6.61
CA LEU A 131 12.13 6.63 -6.21
C LEU A 131 10.91 6.18 -7.02
N ALA A 132 10.00 7.10 -7.31
CA ALA A 132 8.82 6.80 -8.14
C ALA A 132 9.25 6.35 -9.54
N GLU A 133 10.19 7.07 -10.15
CA GLU A 133 10.77 6.69 -11.44
C GLU A 133 11.44 5.31 -11.37
N LYS A 134 12.26 5.08 -10.35
CA LYS A 134 12.97 3.82 -10.13
C LYS A 134 12.00 2.64 -9.98
N LEU A 135 10.88 2.84 -9.28
CA LEU A 135 9.87 1.80 -9.03
C LEU A 135 8.79 1.74 -10.13
N CYS A 136 8.86 2.62 -11.12
CA CYS A 136 7.88 2.74 -12.21
C CYS A 136 6.46 2.98 -11.70
N VAL A 137 6.32 3.86 -10.68
CA VAL A 137 5.04 4.24 -10.07
C VAL A 137 4.89 5.78 -10.09
N GLN A 138 3.69 6.28 -9.81
CA GLN A 138 3.47 7.72 -9.68
C GLN A 138 3.94 8.23 -8.31
N PRO A 139 4.52 9.44 -8.21
CA PRO A 139 4.95 10.03 -6.93
C PRO A 139 3.74 10.59 -6.15
N ILE A 140 2.85 9.72 -5.74
CA ILE A 140 1.67 10.05 -4.94
C ILE A 140 1.48 8.99 -3.86
N LEU A 141 0.71 9.32 -2.83
CA LEU A 141 0.22 8.32 -1.88
C LEU A 141 -0.91 7.56 -2.59
N ALA A 142 -0.60 6.37 -3.07
CA ALA A 142 -1.54 5.52 -3.80
C ALA A 142 -2.01 4.35 -2.93
N TYR A 143 -3.06 3.66 -3.36
CA TYR A 143 -3.58 2.46 -2.70
C TYR A 143 -2.46 1.46 -2.36
N TRP A 144 -1.51 1.29 -3.27
CA TRP A 144 -0.37 0.41 -3.04
C TRP A 144 0.45 0.82 -1.80
N SER A 145 0.78 2.10 -1.66
CA SER A 145 1.60 2.56 -0.51
C SER A 145 0.77 2.77 0.76
N TYR A 146 -0.52 3.14 0.62
CA TYR A 146 -1.39 3.42 1.76
C TYR A 146 -1.92 2.13 2.40
N ALA A 147 -2.25 1.11 1.61
CA ALA A 147 -2.83 -0.15 2.09
C ALA A 147 -1.91 -1.36 1.84
N LEU A 148 -1.63 -1.68 0.55
CA LEU A 148 -1.03 -2.97 0.18
C LEU A 148 0.42 -3.15 0.63
N SER A 149 1.13 -2.08 0.99
CA SER A 149 2.49 -2.16 1.55
C SER A 149 2.57 -1.66 3.00
N ASN A 150 1.43 -1.28 3.59
CA ASN A 150 1.38 -0.60 4.90
C ASN A 150 0.88 -1.51 6.02
N PHE A 151 1.14 -2.80 5.93
CA PHE A 151 0.71 -3.74 6.96
C PHE A 151 1.84 -4.68 7.38
N ALA A 152 1.67 -5.28 8.55
CA ALA A 152 2.51 -6.37 9.03
C ALA A 152 1.63 -7.51 9.54
N ILE A 153 2.04 -8.73 9.25
CA ILE A 153 1.43 -9.94 9.81
C ILE A 153 1.99 -10.13 11.21
N VAL A 154 1.10 -10.30 12.20
CA VAL A 154 1.48 -10.45 13.61
C VAL A 154 2.04 -11.87 13.85
N ASP A 155 1.31 -12.88 13.41
CA ASP A 155 1.71 -14.29 13.52
C ASP A 155 1.70 -14.92 12.12
N LYS A 156 2.88 -15.24 11.61
CA LYS A 156 3.07 -15.80 10.28
C LYS A 156 2.46 -17.20 10.09
N LYS A 157 2.06 -17.85 11.19
CA LYS A 157 1.43 -19.17 11.15
C LYS A 157 -0.09 -19.10 10.99
N LYS A 158 -0.65 -17.90 11.11
CA LYS A 158 -2.10 -17.66 11.00
C LYS A 158 -2.45 -17.04 9.65
N PRO A 159 -3.71 -17.16 9.22
CA PRO A 159 -4.17 -16.55 7.98
C PRO A 159 -3.99 -15.03 7.95
N ILE A 160 -4.05 -14.47 6.74
CA ILE A 160 -4.11 -13.02 6.52
C ILE A 160 -5.58 -12.63 6.76
N GLU A 161 -5.86 -12.16 7.97
CA GLU A 161 -7.20 -11.75 8.40
C GLU A 161 -7.07 -10.55 9.34
N PHE A 162 -8.13 -9.78 9.52
CA PHE A 162 -8.15 -8.54 10.31
C PHE A 162 -7.45 -8.70 11.66
N SER A 163 -7.78 -9.76 12.40
CA SER A 163 -7.25 -10.01 13.75
C SER A 163 -5.75 -10.27 13.79
N ASN A 164 -5.16 -10.63 12.64
CA ASN A 164 -3.74 -11.01 12.53
C ASN A 164 -2.90 -9.97 11.80
N LEU A 165 -3.46 -8.79 11.53
CA LEU A 165 -2.80 -7.73 10.80
C LEU A 165 -2.70 -6.46 11.64
N ARG A 166 -1.70 -5.62 11.34
CA ARG A 166 -1.57 -4.29 11.94
C ARG A 166 -0.97 -3.33 10.91
N LEU A 167 -1.33 -2.06 11.01
CA LEU A 167 -0.74 -1.02 10.18
C LEU A 167 0.70 -0.70 10.63
N LEU A 168 1.51 -0.25 9.68
CA LEU A 168 2.89 0.19 9.92
C LEU A 168 2.98 1.70 10.06
N ASN A 169 2.22 2.44 9.25
CA ASN A 169 2.18 3.90 9.27
C ASN A 169 0.73 4.36 9.40
N HIS A 170 0.50 5.44 10.14
CA HIS A 170 -0.81 6.04 10.41
C HIS A 170 -0.76 7.55 10.16
N TYR A 171 -1.89 8.13 9.81
CA TYR A 171 -2.12 9.58 9.86
C TYR A 171 -2.79 9.98 11.16
N THR A 172 -3.60 9.11 11.71
CA THR A 172 -4.41 9.40 12.90
C THR A 172 -3.74 8.87 14.17
N LYS A 173 -4.12 9.45 15.30
CA LYS A 173 -3.68 9.01 16.63
C LYS A 173 -4.88 8.53 17.44
N PRO A 174 -4.68 7.81 18.56
CA PRO A 174 -5.80 7.40 19.41
C PRO A 174 -6.69 8.60 19.81
N PRO A 175 -8.01 8.39 19.79
CA PRO A 175 -8.71 7.13 19.54
C PRO A 175 -9.00 6.81 18.05
N TYR A 176 -8.67 7.71 17.13
CA TYR A 176 -9.06 7.63 15.71
C TYR A 176 -8.19 6.68 14.88
N ASP A 177 -7.02 6.27 15.39
CA ASP A 177 -6.15 5.28 14.74
C ASP A 177 -6.85 3.93 14.56
N ARG A 178 -7.84 3.65 15.42
CA ARG A 178 -8.68 2.46 15.30
C ARG A 178 -9.53 2.50 14.02
N ASP A 179 -10.07 3.65 13.68
CA ASP A 179 -10.92 3.81 12.48
C ASP A 179 -10.07 3.75 11.21
N GLU A 180 -8.87 4.35 11.21
CA GLU A 180 -7.93 4.23 10.10
C GLU A 180 -7.54 2.76 9.88
N THR A 181 -7.21 2.05 10.97
CA THR A 181 -6.92 0.60 10.93
C THR A 181 -8.12 -0.17 10.40
N GLY A 182 -9.31 0.12 10.94
CA GLY A 182 -10.57 -0.53 10.58
C GLY A 182 -10.99 -0.28 9.13
N PHE A 183 -10.50 0.78 8.52
CA PHE A 183 -10.71 1.00 7.09
C PHE A 183 -9.68 0.24 6.25
N ILE A 184 -8.38 0.39 6.56
CA ILE A 184 -7.30 -0.11 5.70
C ILE A 184 -7.14 -1.64 5.79
N ILE A 185 -7.15 -2.21 7.01
CA ILE A 185 -6.82 -3.63 7.18
C ILE A 185 -7.83 -4.57 6.49
N PRO A 186 -9.15 -4.30 6.50
CA PRO A 186 -10.06 -5.15 5.71
C PRO A 186 -9.75 -5.14 4.21
N HIS A 187 -9.24 -4.05 3.67
CA HIS A 187 -8.81 -4.03 2.25
C HIS A 187 -7.64 -4.98 2.01
N VAL A 188 -6.71 -5.10 2.97
CA VAL A 188 -5.59 -6.05 2.88
C VAL A 188 -6.14 -7.49 2.89
N GLU A 189 -7.11 -7.79 3.76
CA GLU A 189 -7.77 -9.09 3.84
C GLU A 189 -8.49 -9.42 2.53
N ILE A 190 -9.29 -8.48 2.01
CA ILE A 190 -10.01 -8.62 0.73
C ILE A 190 -9.02 -8.92 -0.43
N GLU A 191 -7.88 -8.24 -0.46
CA GLU A 191 -6.88 -8.49 -1.50
C GLU A 191 -6.27 -9.89 -1.41
N ALA A 192 -6.11 -10.42 -0.19
CA ALA A 192 -5.66 -11.80 -0.01
C ALA A 192 -6.74 -12.80 -0.46
N GLU A 193 -7.99 -12.57 -0.07
CA GLU A 193 -9.15 -13.40 -0.45
C GLU A 193 -9.38 -13.44 -1.97
N ALA A 194 -9.05 -12.35 -2.66
CA ALA A 194 -9.14 -12.28 -4.11
C ALA A 194 -8.21 -13.28 -4.81
N GLY A 195 -7.17 -13.78 -4.13
CA GLY A 195 -6.16 -14.65 -4.75
C GLY A 195 -6.73 -15.87 -5.46
N LEU A 196 -7.68 -16.56 -4.81
CA LEU A 196 -8.36 -17.73 -5.42
C LEU A 196 -9.10 -17.34 -6.69
N GLY A 197 -9.93 -16.29 -6.62
CA GLY A 197 -10.71 -15.81 -7.75
C GLY A 197 -9.82 -15.34 -8.91
N LEU A 198 -8.73 -14.63 -8.61
CA LEU A 198 -7.79 -14.16 -9.62
C LEU A 198 -7.12 -15.34 -10.37
N CYS A 199 -6.74 -16.39 -9.65
CA CYS A 199 -6.19 -17.60 -10.27
C CYS A 199 -7.28 -18.33 -11.09
N ALA A 200 -8.51 -18.36 -10.59
CA ALA A 200 -9.62 -18.98 -11.31
C ALA A 200 -9.97 -18.22 -12.61
N ILE A 201 -9.78 -16.91 -12.67
CA ILE A 201 -9.95 -16.13 -13.92
C ILE A 201 -9.00 -16.66 -15.01
N VAL A 202 -7.75 -16.94 -14.63
CA VAL A 202 -6.76 -17.49 -15.57
C VAL A 202 -7.18 -18.89 -16.01
N ALA A 203 -7.66 -19.72 -15.06
CA ALA A 203 -8.16 -21.08 -15.37
C ALA A 203 -9.37 -21.02 -16.31
N ALA A 204 -10.34 -20.13 -16.04
CA ALA A 204 -11.53 -19.94 -16.90
C ALA A 204 -11.13 -19.54 -18.33
N LYS A 205 -10.19 -18.59 -18.45
CA LYS A 205 -9.69 -18.16 -19.76
C LYS A 205 -9.07 -19.31 -20.54
N ASN A 206 -8.25 -20.14 -19.88
CA ASN A 206 -7.62 -21.29 -20.51
C ASN A 206 -8.67 -22.35 -20.89
N ALA A 207 -9.60 -22.66 -19.99
CA ALA A 207 -10.69 -23.60 -20.24
C ALA A 207 -11.52 -23.19 -21.46
N ALA A 208 -11.88 -21.89 -21.54
CA ALA A 208 -12.59 -21.35 -22.70
C ALA A 208 -11.79 -21.50 -23.99
N PHE A 209 -10.49 -21.25 -23.95
CA PHE A 209 -9.61 -21.37 -25.12
C PHE A 209 -9.54 -22.80 -25.66
N TYR A 210 -9.53 -23.79 -24.74
CA TYR A 210 -9.44 -25.21 -25.13
C TYR A 210 -10.81 -25.89 -25.24
N GLY A 211 -11.89 -25.19 -25.00
CA GLY A 211 -13.26 -25.76 -25.09
C GLY A 211 -13.61 -26.69 -23.93
N ASP A 212 -12.91 -26.59 -22.79
CA ASP A 212 -13.18 -27.42 -21.61
C ASP A 212 -14.30 -26.81 -20.76
N VAL A 213 -15.54 -27.21 -21.04
CA VAL A 213 -16.73 -26.69 -20.39
C VAL A 213 -16.74 -27.00 -18.89
N ALA A 214 -16.33 -28.20 -18.49
CA ALA A 214 -16.33 -28.60 -17.08
C ALA A 214 -15.36 -27.74 -16.26
N MET A 215 -14.13 -27.58 -16.75
CA MET A 215 -13.15 -26.72 -16.11
C MET A 215 -13.60 -25.25 -16.09
N PHE A 216 -14.24 -24.78 -17.16
CA PHE A 216 -14.75 -23.40 -17.24
C PHE A 216 -15.81 -23.15 -16.15
N VAL A 217 -16.82 -24.05 -16.03
CA VAL A 217 -17.87 -23.94 -15.00
C VAL A 217 -17.28 -24.00 -13.59
N GLY A 218 -16.33 -24.92 -13.36
CA GLY A 218 -15.62 -25.00 -12.08
C GLY A 218 -14.91 -23.69 -11.71
N ALA A 219 -14.21 -23.11 -12.68
CA ALA A 219 -13.49 -21.84 -12.47
C ALA A 219 -14.47 -20.69 -12.19
N LEU A 220 -15.62 -20.63 -12.86
CA LEU A 220 -16.66 -19.63 -12.56
C LEU A 220 -17.21 -19.79 -11.13
N SER A 221 -17.36 -21.02 -10.66
CA SER A 221 -17.80 -21.28 -9.28
C SER A 221 -16.75 -20.80 -8.26
N GLU A 222 -15.45 -20.99 -8.53
CA GLU A 222 -14.39 -20.48 -7.66
C GLU A 222 -14.35 -18.94 -7.64
N ILE A 223 -14.54 -18.29 -8.80
CA ILE A 223 -14.65 -16.83 -8.88
C ILE A 223 -15.80 -16.33 -8.03
N SER A 224 -16.98 -16.96 -8.18
CA SER A 224 -18.18 -16.60 -7.41
C SER A 224 -17.95 -16.74 -5.90
N ALA A 225 -17.35 -17.84 -5.46
CA ALA A 225 -17.04 -18.08 -4.05
C ALA A 225 -16.06 -17.02 -3.50
N SER A 226 -15.01 -16.71 -4.26
CA SER A 226 -14.05 -15.67 -3.86
C SER A 226 -14.72 -14.30 -3.71
N LEU A 227 -15.56 -13.91 -4.67
CA LEU A 227 -16.31 -12.65 -4.62
C LEU A 227 -17.26 -12.60 -3.41
N GLN A 228 -17.85 -13.73 -3.06
CA GLN A 228 -18.74 -13.81 -1.88
C GLN A 228 -17.92 -13.57 -0.59
N THR A 229 -16.77 -14.24 -0.44
CA THR A 229 -15.89 -14.05 0.73
C THR A 229 -15.45 -12.60 0.84
N MET A 230 -14.97 -12.02 -0.27
CA MET A 230 -14.56 -10.59 -0.31
C MET A 230 -15.70 -9.66 0.10
N SER A 231 -16.94 -9.96 -0.36
CA SER A 231 -18.14 -9.17 -0.01
C SER A 231 -18.47 -9.29 1.48
N GLU A 232 -18.29 -10.47 2.06
CA GLU A 232 -18.51 -10.69 3.49
C GLU A 232 -17.52 -9.87 4.32
N THR A 233 -16.22 -9.91 3.98
CA THR A 233 -15.19 -9.09 4.63
C THR A 233 -15.49 -7.59 4.47
N PHE A 234 -15.85 -7.16 3.26
CA PHE A 234 -16.20 -5.74 3.00
C PHE A 234 -17.34 -5.26 3.93
N ARG A 235 -18.34 -6.11 4.17
CA ARG A 235 -19.48 -5.78 5.04
C ARG A 235 -19.10 -5.63 6.52
N THR A 236 -17.92 -6.09 6.93
CA THR A 236 -17.45 -5.90 8.32
C THR A 236 -16.94 -4.49 8.58
N ILE A 237 -16.55 -3.75 7.54
CA ILE A 237 -15.93 -2.42 7.68
C ILE A 237 -16.71 -1.49 8.62
N PRO A 238 -18.05 -1.34 8.47
CA PRO A 238 -18.78 -0.44 9.39
C PRO A 238 -18.74 -0.84 10.87
N SER A 239 -18.40 -2.08 11.18
CA SER A 239 -18.28 -2.53 12.58
C SER A 239 -16.91 -2.23 13.21
N VAL A 240 -15.90 -1.97 12.38
CA VAL A 240 -14.52 -1.71 12.84
C VAL A 240 -14.02 -0.32 12.50
N CYS A 241 -14.76 0.41 11.67
CA CYS A 241 -14.46 1.78 11.25
C CYS A 241 -15.74 2.60 11.34
N SER A 242 -15.79 3.57 12.24
CA SER A 242 -16.93 4.50 12.33
C SER A 242 -16.93 5.44 11.11
N PRO A 243 -18.01 5.46 10.31
CA PRO A 243 -18.06 6.38 9.17
C PRO A 243 -17.86 7.85 9.56
N ASP A 244 -18.46 8.26 10.67
CA ASP A 244 -18.37 9.64 11.14
C ASP A 244 -16.93 10.01 11.53
N HIS A 245 -16.28 9.16 12.31
CA HIS A 245 -14.88 9.37 12.71
C HIS A 245 -13.94 9.32 11.52
N TYR A 246 -14.11 8.33 10.64
CA TYR A 246 -13.23 8.19 9.48
C TYR A 246 -13.36 9.38 8.52
N TYR A 247 -14.56 9.87 8.33
CA TYR A 247 -14.79 11.05 7.50
C TYR A 247 -14.05 12.27 8.05
N LEU A 248 -14.25 12.52 9.33
CA LEU A 248 -13.60 13.64 10.01
C LEU A 248 -12.09 13.50 10.10
N UNK A 249 -11.68 12.41 10.38
CA UNK A 249 -10.27 12.19 10.69
C UNK A 249 -9.44 11.73 9.51
N UNK A 250 -10.04 11.00 8.62
CA UNK A 250 -9.27 10.48 7.56
C UNK A 250 -9.61 11.14 6.25
N UNK A 251 -10.73 11.43 6.12
CA UNK A 251 -11.05 12.00 4.89
C UNK A 251 -10.83 13.48 4.83
N UNK A 252 -10.88 13.77 5.85
CA UNK A 252 -10.53 15.13 5.97
C UNK A 252 -9.07 15.32 6.23
N THR A 253 -8.51 14.30 6.68
CA THR A 253 -7.04 14.33 6.70
C THR A 253 -6.50 13.76 5.38
N PRO A 254 -5.26 14.06 4.98
CA PRO A 254 -4.76 13.76 3.63
C PRO A 254 -4.69 12.29 3.27
#